data_ed82e080da8f47c4f120887efbe0bd02
#
_entry.id   ed82e080da8f47c4f120887efbe0bd02
#
_cell.length_a   1.000
_cell.length_b   1.000
_cell.length_c   1.000
_cell.angle_alpha   90.00
_cell.angle_beta   90.00
_cell.angle_gamma   90.00
#
_symmetry.space_group_name_H-M   'P 1'
#
loop_
_entity.id
_entity.type
_entity.pdbx_description
1 polymer ?
#
loop_
_entity_poly.entity_id
_entity_poly.type
_entity_poly.pdbx_seq_one_letter_code
_entity_poly.pdbx_strand_id
1 'polypeptide(L)'
;MDIVSAEEKLRDSLLQEQISQGRIELIRLLQNDKESGKSWVAIPKGSSNRYLKVATLKRVLRDKFNHTLILESKIKHDDMNRVIIEATLSHKNGGFLSSGLAERWKDSQSSNVQKQRAIECCQTAAWGRCIKSLLAVGYDISTADEIDRSTVSDINDIKEIN
;
A
#
# COMPACT_ATOMS: atom_id res chain seq x y z
N MET A 1 29.56 3.87 28.29
CA MET A 1 28.57 3.50 27.25
C MET A 1 27.24 4.04 27.71
N ASP A 2 26.70 5.03 27.00
CA ASP A 2 25.45 5.63 27.42
C ASP A 2 24.28 4.62 27.30
N ILE A 3 23.50 4.50 28.36
CA ILE A 3 22.33 3.60 28.44
C ILE A 3 21.33 3.95 27.28
N VAL A 4 21.17 5.23 26.97
CA VAL A 4 20.34 5.72 25.84
C VAL A 4 20.80 5.11 24.51
N SER A 5 22.10 5.05 24.26
CA SER A 5 22.67 4.47 23.04
C SER A 5 22.42 2.95 22.92
N ALA A 6 22.38 2.24 24.03
CA ALA A 6 22.08 0.80 24.03
C ALA A 6 20.59 0.53 23.76
N GLU A 7 19.70 1.33 24.34
CA GLU A 7 18.26 1.24 24.11
C GLU A 7 17.88 1.60 22.67
N GLU A 8 18.51 2.63 22.08
CA GLU A 8 18.30 3.00 20.68
C GLU A 8 18.71 1.88 19.74
N LYS A 9 19.89 1.28 19.96
CA LYS A 9 20.36 0.14 19.16
C LYS A 9 19.43 -1.07 19.26
N LEU A 10 18.89 -1.32 20.44
CA LEU A 10 17.93 -2.42 20.63
C LEU A 10 16.62 -2.16 19.90
N ARG A 11 16.10 -0.93 19.93
CA ARG A 11 14.91 -0.52 19.18
C ARG A 11 15.12 -0.67 17.69
N ASP A 12 16.26 -0.21 17.16
CA ASP A 12 16.59 -0.33 15.75
C ASP A 12 16.70 -1.78 15.31
N SER A 13 17.32 -2.62 16.12
CA SER A 13 17.42 -4.06 15.88
C SER A 13 16.05 -4.73 15.86
N LEU A 14 15.18 -4.40 16.80
CA LEU A 14 13.81 -4.91 16.84
C LEU A 14 13.00 -4.46 15.63
N LEU A 15 13.13 -3.19 15.22
CA LEU A 15 12.46 -2.65 14.06
C LEU A 15 12.90 -3.38 12.77
N GLN A 16 14.19 -3.61 12.59
CA GLN A 16 14.73 -4.34 11.44
C GLN A 16 14.23 -5.79 11.40
N GLU A 17 14.14 -6.45 12.55
CA GLU A 17 13.56 -7.79 12.66
C GLU A 17 12.08 -7.80 12.26
N GLN A 18 11.29 -6.86 12.76
CA GLN A 18 9.88 -6.73 12.42
C GLN A 18 9.67 -6.44 10.93
N ILE A 19 10.48 -5.60 10.31
CA ILE A 19 10.47 -5.34 8.86
C ILE A 19 10.77 -6.62 8.10
N SER A 20 11.80 -7.36 8.49
CA SER A 20 12.18 -8.63 7.87
C SER A 20 11.05 -9.66 7.96
N GLN A 21 10.44 -9.84 9.12
CA GLN A 21 9.31 -10.74 9.32
C GLN A 21 8.08 -10.34 8.50
N GLY A 22 7.79 -9.05 8.41
CA GLY A 22 6.72 -8.52 7.57
C GLY A 22 6.94 -8.81 6.09
N ARG A 23 8.15 -8.64 5.61
CA ARG A 23 8.54 -8.94 4.22
C ARG A 23 8.40 -10.42 3.89
N ILE A 24 8.89 -11.30 4.75
CA ILE A 24 8.78 -12.75 4.60
C ILE A 24 7.31 -13.16 4.51
N GLU A 25 6.46 -12.62 5.36
CA GLU A 25 5.03 -12.93 5.36
C GLU A 25 4.34 -12.48 4.08
N LEU A 26 4.66 -11.28 3.55
CA LEU A 26 4.11 -10.80 2.28
C LEU A 26 4.48 -11.73 1.11
N ILE A 27 5.73 -12.17 1.04
CA ILE A 27 6.20 -13.10 0.01
C ILE A 27 5.48 -14.45 0.14
N ARG A 28 5.34 -14.96 1.35
CA ARG A 28 4.62 -16.20 1.63
C ARG A 28 3.16 -16.13 1.15
N LEU A 29 2.47 -15.03 1.43
CA LEU A 29 1.09 -14.81 1.01
C LEU A 29 0.95 -14.73 -0.51
N LEU A 30 1.88 -14.06 -1.20
CA LEU A 30 1.90 -13.97 -2.67
C LEU A 30 2.10 -15.33 -3.35
N GLN A 31 2.87 -16.22 -2.74
CA GLN A 31 3.18 -17.54 -3.29
C GLN A 31 2.13 -18.61 -2.95
N ASN A 32 1.19 -18.30 -2.06
CA ASN A 32 0.19 -19.25 -1.61
C ASN A 32 -1.10 -19.13 -2.42
N ASP A 33 -1.44 -20.15 -3.20
CA ASP A 33 -2.65 -20.17 -4.04
C ASP A 33 -3.95 -20.12 -3.23
N LYS A 34 -3.94 -20.62 -1.99
CA LYS A 34 -5.11 -20.56 -1.08
C LYS A 34 -5.45 -19.14 -0.65
N GLU A 35 -4.53 -18.21 -0.83
CA GLU A 35 -4.73 -16.78 -0.56
C GLU A 35 -5.33 -16.01 -1.75
N SER A 36 -5.58 -16.70 -2.88
CA SER A 36 -6.21 -16.11 -4.06
C SER A 36 -7.58 -15.50 -3.74
N GLY A 37 -7.77 -14.24 -4.14
CA GLY A 37 -8.98 -13.48 -3.86
C GLY A 37 -9.07 -12.93 -2.42
N LYS A 38 -8.38 -13.52 -1.47
CA LYS A 38 -8.36 -13.11 -0.06
C LYS A 38 -7.25 -12.08 0.22
N SER A 39 -6.01 -12.44 -0.05
CA SER A 39 -4.83 -11.60 0.21
C SER A 39 -4.24 -10.97 -1.02
N TRP A 40 -4.39 -11.60 -2.18
CA TRP A 40 -3.94 -11.11 -3.47
C TRP A 40 -4.99 -11.33 -4.56
N VAL A 41 -4.86 -10.64 -5.66
CA VAL A 41 -5.67 -10.80 -6.87
C VAL A 41 -4.78 -10.92 -8.09
N ALA A 42 -5.24 -11.66 -9.11
CA ALA A 42 -4.63 -11.68 -10.43
C ALA A 42 -5.23 -10.56 -11.30
N ILE A 43 -4.39 -9.76 -11.95
CA ILE A 43 -4.81 -8.69 -12.85
C ILE A 43 -3.98 -8.79 -14.13
N PRO A 44 -4.62 -8.99 -15.30
CA PRO A 44 -6.05 -9.29 -15.49
C PRO A 44 -6.45 -10.64 -14.88
N LYS A 45 -7.75 -10.85 -14.68
CA LYS A 45 -8.27 -12.10 -14.11
C LYS A 45 -7.74 -13.32 -14.88
N GLY A 46 -7.20 -14.30 -14.16
CA GLY A 46 -6.62 -15.51 -14.73
C GLY A 46 -5.18 -15.36 -15.20
N SER A 47 -4.55 -14.20 -15.06
CA SER A 47 -3.12 -14.02 -15.34
C SER A 47 -2.23 -14.58 -14.23
N SER A 48 -0.92 -14.75 -14.53
CA SER A 48 0.08 -15.11 -13.53
C SER A 48 0.52 -13.94 -12.64
N ASN A 49 0.13 -12.71 -13.00
CA ASN A 49 0.51 -11.51 -12.27
C ASN A 49 -0.34 -11.38 -11.00
N ARG A 50 0.30 -11.46 -9.85
CA ARG A 50 -0.33 -11.40 -8.53
C ARG A 50 -0.04 -10.06 -7.86
N TYR A 51 -1.10 -9.45 -7.34
CA TYR A 51 -1.02 -8.14 -6.68
C TYR A 51 -1.63 -8.22 -5.30
N LEU A 52 -0.87 -7.83 -4.29
CA LEU A 52 -1.36 -7.79 -2.91
C LEU A 52 -2.45 -6.73 -2.75
N LYS A 53 -3.46 -7.06 -1.95
CA LYS A 53 -4.45 -6.09 -1.50
C LYS A 53 -3.84 -5.19 -0.42
N VAL A 54 -4.16 -3.90 -0.44
CA VAL A 54 -3.69 -2.95 0.61
C VAL A 54 -4.19 -3.38 1.99
N ALA A 55 -5.39 -3.96 2.09
CA ALA A 55 -5.88 -4.54 3.33
C ALA A 55 -4.96 -5.63 3.90
N THR A 56 -4.34 -6.43 3.02
CA THR A 56 -3.34 -7.44 3.40
C THR A 56 -2.08 -6.79 3.95
N LEU A 57 -1.56 -5.75 3.27
CA LEU A 57 -0.41 -4.97 3.75
C LEU A 57 -0.67 -4.40 5.14
N LYS A 58 -1.84 -3.79 5.36
CA LYS A 58 -2.24 -3.23 6.66
C LYS A 58 -2.32 -4.29 7.75
N ARG A 59 -2.86 -5.47 7.43
CA ARG A 59 -2.93 -6.60 8.35
C ARG A 59 -1.54 -7.08 8.78
N VAL A 60 -0.64 -7.32 7.82
CA VAL A 60 0.73 -7.76 8.09
C VAL A 60 1.47 -6.72 8.91
N LEU A 61 1.33 -5.44 8.58
CA LEU A 61 1.92 -4.35 9.34
C LEU A 61 1.46 -4.39 10.82
N ARG A 62 0.16 -4.47 11.04
CA ARG A 62 -0.42 -4.53 12.40
C ARG A 62 0.11 -5.74 13.18
N ASP A 63 0.11 -6.92 12.54
CA ASP A 63 0.43 -8.17 13.23
C ASP A 63 1.93 -8.29 13.53
N LYS A 64 2.80 -7.80 12.65
CA LYS A 64 4.25 -7.90 12.84
C LYS A 64 4.84 -6.80 13.72
N PHE A 65 4.16 -5.67 13.84
CA PHE A 65 4.60 -4.54 14.67
C PHE A 65 3.80 -4.38 15.96
N ASN A 66 2.98 -5.37 16.33
CA ASN A 66 2.24 -5.43 17.59
C ASN A 66 1.45 -4.14 17.88
N HIS A 67 0.81 -3.55 16.87
CA HIS A 67 0.03 -2.30 16.99
C HIS A 67 0.84 -1.10 17.49
N THR A 68 2.15 -1.08 17.26
CA THR A 68 3.02 0.04 17.69
C THR A 68 3.15 1.15 16.65
N LEU A 69 2.62 0.94 15.43
CA LEU A 69 2.69 1.91 14.34
C LEU A 69 1.39 2.67 14.18
N ILE A 70 1.53 3.91 13.74
CA ILE A 70 0.44 4.80 13.36
C ILE A 70 0.53 5.04 11.86
N LEU A 71 -0.54 4.71 11.14
CA LEU A 71 -0.71 5.00 9.72
C LEU A 71 -1.71 6.15 9.58
N GLU A 72 -1.25 7.26 9.11
CA GLU A 72 -2.05 8.46 8.88
C GLU A 72 -2.06 8.83 7.40
N SER A 73 -3.07 9.58 6.97
CA SER A 73 -3.11 10.16 5.65
C SER A 73 -3.57 11.62 5.70
N LYS A 74 -3.02 12.44 4.82
CA LYS A 74 -3.32 13.86 4.71
C LYS A 74 -3.55 14.22 3.25
N ILE A 75 -4.63 14.93 2.98
CA ILE A 75 -4.88 15.54 1.67
C ILE A 75 -3.90 16.71 1.51
N LYS A 76 -3.03 16.63 0.51
CA LYS A 76 -2.06 17.66 0.16
C LYS A 76 -2.63 18.63 -0.87
N HIS A 77 -3.48 18.14 -1.74
CA HIS A 77 -4.17 18.91 -2.76
C HIS A 77 -5.49 18.25 -3.11
N ASP A 78 -6.55 19.05 -3.24
CA ASP A 78 -7.85 18.60 -3.67
C ASP A 78 -8.56 19.74 -4.43
N ASP A 79 -8.73 19.57 -5.73
CA ASP A 79 -9.47 20.49 -6.58
C ASP A 79 -10.47 19.73 -7.46
N MET A 80 -11.06 20.41 -8.43
CA MET A 80 -12.03 19.80 -9.36
C MET A 80 -11.43 18.70 -10.24
N ASN A 81 -10.11 18.76 -10.50
CA ASN A 81 -9.44 17.92 -11.48
C ASN A 81 -8.67 16.76 -10.87
N ARG A 82 -8.09 16.96 -9.68
CA ARG A 82 -7.22 15.96 -9.06
C ARG A 82 -7.21 16.02 -7.54
N VAL A 83 -6.81 14.93 -6.94
CA VAL A 83 -6.52 14.81 -5.51
C VAL A 83 -5.12 14.22 -5.33
N ILE A 84 -4.36 14.77 -4.39
CA ILE A 84 -3.06 14.26 -3.95
C ILE A 84 -3.13 13.97 -2.47
N ILE A 85 -2.80 12.74 -2.09
CA ILE A 85 -2.82 12.29 -0.69
C ILE A 85 -1.45 11.75 -0.33
N GLU A 86 -0.95 12.16 0.81
CA GLU A 86 0.25 11.62 1.45
C GLU A 86 -0.16 10.74 2.63
N ALA A 87 0.37 9.53 2.67
CA ALA A 87 0.30 8.65 3.84
C ALA A 87 1.64 8.64 4.55
N THR A 88 1.62 8.57 5.86
CA THR A 88 2.82 8.47 6.70
C THR A 88 2.68 7.35 7.71
N LEU A 89 3.77 6.63 7.92
CA LEU A 89 3.93 5.68 9.01
C LEU A 89 4.90 6.24 10.03
N SER A 90 4.49 6.22 11.27
CA SER A 90 5.31 6.60 12.40
C SER A 90 5.17 5.59 13.54
N HIS A 91 6.16 5.54 14.40
CA HIS A 91 6.07 4.81 15.65
C HIS A 91 5.21 5.61 16.65
N LYS A 92 4.44 4.94 17.50
CA LYS A 92 3.63 5.59 18.56
C LYS A 92 4.46 6.53 19.46
N ASN A 93 5.75 6.29 19.56
CA ASN A 93 6.69 7.14 20.29
C ASN A 93 7.23 8.34 19.48
N GLY A 94 6.65 8.63 18.31
CA GLY A 94 6.91 9.82 17.52
C GLY A 94 8.00 9.70 16.43
N GLY A 95 8.58 8.51 16.21
CA GLY A 95 9.57 8.29 15.15
C GLY A 95 8.93 8.12 13.77
N PHE A 96 9.29 8.94 12.78
CA PHE A 96 8.93 8.76 11.39
C PHE A 96 9.61 7.52 10.79
N LEU A 97 8.88 6.72 10.02
CA LEU A 97 9.39 5.50 9.41
C LEU A 97 9.34 5.53 7.87
N SER A 98 8.21 5.88 7.30
CA SER A 98 8.03 5.92 5.85
C SER A 98 6.89 6.82 5.43
N SER A 99 6.85 7.16 4.16
CA SER A 99 5.74 7.88 3.54
C SER A 99 5.41 7.31 2.16
N GLY A 100 4.22 7.61 1.69
CA GLY A 100 3.78 7.28 0.34
C GLY A 100 2.85 8.36 -0.18
N LEU A 101 3.08 8.80 -1.42
CA LEU A 101 2.29 9.80 -2.10
C LEU A 101 1.50 9.15 -3.24
N ALA A 102 0.24 9.49 -3.35
CA ALA A 102 -0.60 9.10 -4.48
C ALA A 102 -1.33 10.30 -5.07
N GLU A 103 -1.56 10.24 -6.36
CA GLU A 103 -2.35 11.21 -7.11
C GLU A 103 -3.42 10.48 -7.91
N ARG A 104 -4.61 11.06 -7.98
CA ARG A 104 -5.71 10.61 -8.82
C ARG A 104 -6.36 11.79 -9.52
N TRP A 105 -6.58 11.62 -10.82
CA TRP A 105 -7.37 12.55 -11.59
C TRP A 105 -8.85 12.29 -11.36
N LYS A 106 -9.62 13.37 -11.25
CA LYS A 106 -11.08 13.35 -11.18
C LYS A 106 -11.62 13.71 -12.56
N ASP A 107 -12.51 12.91 -13.07
CA ASP A 107 -13.26 13.29 -14.28
C ASP A 107 -14.23 14.42 -13.92
N SER A 108 -14.15 15.56 -14.62
CA SER A 108 -15.04 16.71 -14.44
C SER A 108 -16.50 16.38 -14.73
N GLN A 109 -16.77 15.38 -15.57
CA GLN A 109 -18.11 14.87 -15.91
C GLN A 109 -18.65 13.85 -14.90
N SER A 110 -17.82 13.44 -13.94
CA SER A 110 -18.19 12.43 -12.95
C SER A 110 -19.20 12.95 -11.93
N SER A 111 -20.07 12.06 -11.47
CA SER A 111 -20.96 12.32 -10.34
C SER A 111 -20.17 12.58 -9.06
N ASN A 112 -20.80 13.19 -8.05
CA ASN A 112 -20.19 13.42 -6.74
C ASN A 112 -19.73 12.10 -6.07
N VAL A 113 -20.46 11.00 -6.29
CA VAL A 113 -20.10 9.67 -5.78
C VAL A 113 -18.81 9.18 -6.42
N GLN A 114 -18.64 9.37 -7.74
CA GLN A 114 -17.41 8.99 -8.43
C GLN A 114 -16.21 9.83 -8.00
N LYS A 115 -16.41 11.14 -7.76
CA LYS A 115 -15.36 12.03 -7.22
C LYS A 115 -14.93 11.60 -5.83
N GLN A 116 -15.88 11.26 -4.95
CA GLN A 116 -15.58 10.72 -3.62
C GLN A 116 -14.82 9.39 -3.71
N ARG A 117 -15.19 8.52 -4.63
CA ARG A 117 -14.49 7.25 -4.89
C ARG A 117 -13.05 7.46 -5.35
N ALA A 118 -12.79 8.52 -6.13
CA ALA A 118 -11.43 8.88 -6.53
C ALA A 118 -10.56 9.23 -5.31
N ILE A 119 -11.11 9.97 -4.34
CA ILE A 119 -10.42 10.30 -3.08
C ILE A 119 -10.10 9.03 -2.28
N GLU A 120 -11.07 8.15 -2.10
CA GLU A 120 -10.89 6.87 -1.38
C GLU A 120 -9.85 5.98 -2.05
N CYS A 121 -9.88 5.85 -3.37
CA CYS A 121 -8.88 5.10 -4.13
C CYS A 121 -7.48 5.73 -4.02
N CYS A 122 -7.39 7.05 -4.04
CA CYS A 122 -6.14 7.77 -3.84
C CYS A 122 -5.55 7.52 -2.45
N GLN A 123 -6.40 7.58 -1.41
CA GLN A 123 -5.99 7.28 -0.03
C GLN A 123 -5.48 5.85 0.10
N THR A 124 -6.19 4.88 -0.46
CA THR A 124 -5.79 3.47 -0.43
C THR A 124 -4.45 3.26 -1.15
N ALA A 125 -4.25 3.90 -2.30
CA ALA A 125 -2.98 3.85 -3.04
C ALA A 125 -1.83 4.49 -2.23
N ALA A 126 -2.06 5.61 -1.56
CA ALA A 126 -1.07 6.26 -0.70
C ALA A 126 -0.66 5.34 0.47
N TRP A 127 -1.61 4.69 1.12
CA TRP A 127 -1.33 3.70 2.16
C TRP A 127 -0.49 2.53 1.63
N GLY A 128 -0.87 1.98 0.49
CA GLY A 128 -0.14 0.89 -0.14
C GLY A 128 1.32 1.25 -0.41
N ARG A 129 1.58 2.41 -0.98
CA ARG A 129 2.93 2.93 -1.24
C ARG A 129 3.72 3.16 0.04
N CYS A 130 3.08 3.73 1.06
CA CYS A 130 3.69 3.97 2.36
C CYS A 130 4.15 2.67 3.03
N ILE A 131 3.30 1.66 3.07
CA ILE A 131 3.61 0.36 3.68
C ILE A 131 4.67 -0.39 2.87
N LYS A 132 4.59 -0.36 1.54
CA LYS A 132 5.61 -0.95 0.67
C LYS A 132 6.98 -0.30 0.84
N SER A 133 7.01 1.00 1.00
CA SER A 133 8.26 1.73 1.27
C SER A 133 8.97 1.22 2.52
N LEU A 134 8.22 0.77 3.53
CA LEU A 134 8.78 0.18 4.74
C LEU A 134 9.13 -1.31 4.56
N LEU A 135 8.20 -2.11 4.05
CA LEU A 135 8.30 -3.57 4.10
C LEU A 135 8.93 -4.21 2.86
N ALA A 136 8.80 -3.59 1.71
CA ALA A 136 9.15 -4.20 0.41
C ALA A 136 10.42 -3.60 -0.22
N VAL A 137 11.25 -2.91 0.55
CA VAL A 137 12.51 -2.36 0.04
C VAL A 137 13.38 -3.47 -0.56
N GLY A 138 13.69 -3.35 -1.87
CA GLY A 138 14.45 -4.34 -2.64
C GLY A 138 13.60 -5.43 -3.31
N TYR A 139 12.27 -5.40 -3.17
CA TYR A 139 11.33 -6.29 -3.88
C TYR A 139 10.31 -5.48 -4.67
N ASP A 140 10.07 -5.88 -5.90
CA ASP A 140 9.01 -5.31 -6.73
C ASP A 140 7.68 -5.96 -6.38
N ILE A 141 7.02 -5.42 -5.35
CA ILE A 141 5.69 -5.86 -4.93
C ILE A 141 4.70 -4.76 -5.31
N SER A 142 3.92 -5.01 -6.35
CA SER A 142 2.83 -4.12 -6.75
C SER A 142 1.55 -4.44 -6.00
N THR A 143 0.74 -3.42 -5.72
CA THR A 143 -0.57 -3.59 -5.11
C THR A 143 -1.69 -3.49 -6.14
N ALA A 144 -2.80 -4.17 -5.87
CA ALA A 144 -3.98 -4.14 -6.75
C ALA A 144 -4.54 -2.73 -6.95
N ASP A 145 -4.39 -1.87 -5.96
CA ASP A 145 -4.91 -0.49 -5.97
C ASP A 145 -4.00 0.49 -6.73
N GLU A 146 -2.77 0.10 -7.07
CA GLU A 146 -1.85 0.89 -7.90
C GLU A 146 -2.12 0.72 -9.39
N ILE A 147 -2.85 -0.32 -9.76
CA ILE A 147 -3.22 -0.56 -11.15
C ILE A 147 -4.48 0.24 -11.44
N ASP A 148 -4.36 1.17 -12.35
CA ASP A 148 -5.51 1.92 -12.82
C ASP A 148 -6.49 0.99 -13.56
N ARG A 149 -7.71 0.91 -13.06
CA ARG A 149 -8.76 0.08 -13.66
C ARG A 149 -9.12 0.52 -15.09
N SER A 150 -8.85 1.78 -15.44
CA SER A 150 -9.01 2.28 -16.82
C SER A 150 -8.08 1.54 -17.79
N THR A 151 -6.84 1.26 -17.37
CA THR A 151 -5.87 0.52 -18.19
C THR A 151 -6.29 -0.95 -18.42
N VAL A 152 -7.06 -1.52 -17.52
CA VAL A 152 -7.57 -2.90 -17.63
C VAL A 152 -8.79 -2.97 -18.55
N SER A 153 -9.65 -1.95 -18.56
CA SER A 153 -10.77 -1.86 -19.52
C SER A 153 -10.26 -1.71 -20.95
N ASP A 154 -9.25 -0.87 -21.19
CA ASP A 154 -8.65 -0.68 -22.51
C ASP A 154 -8.06 -1.97 -23.10
N ILE A 155 -7.50 -2.84 -22.27
CA ILE A 155 -6.96 -4.14 -22.68
C ILE A 155 -8.08 -5.13 -23.04
N ASN A 156 -9.24 -5.04 -22.41
CA ASN A 156 -10.39 -5.90 -22.72
C ASN A 156 -11.08 -5.44 -24.02
N ASP A 157 -11.17 -4.13 -24.24
CA ASP A 157 -11.75 -3.56 -25.47
C ASP A 157 -10.93 -3.92 -26.72
N ILE A 158 -9.59 -4.06 -26.58
CA ILE A 158 -8.71 -4.50 -27.68
C ILE A 158 -8.89 -5.98 -28.02
N LYS A 159 -9.32 -6.81 -27.07
CA LYS A 159 -9.56 -8.25 -27.31
C LYS A 159 -10.89 -8.57 -27.94
N GLU A 160 -11.86 -7.67 -27.88
CA GLU A 160 -13.16 -7.82 -28.55
C GLU A 160 -13.16 -7.38 -30.03
N ILE A 161 -12.08 -6.74 -30.51
CA ILE A 161 -11.93 -6.26 -31.89
C ILE A 161 -11.17 -7.25 -32.80
N ASN A 162 -10.65 -8.34 -32.27
CA ASN A 162 -10.01 -9.43 -33.01
C ASN A 162 -10.78 -10.74 -32.82
#